data_bf4d1e4b501273e0355d4d9359ad48ed
#
_entry.id   bf4d1e4b501273e0355d4d9359ad48ed
#
_cell.length_a   1.000
_cell.length_b   1.000
_cell.length_c   1.000
_cell.angle_alpha   90.00
_cell.angle_beta   90.00
_cell.angle_gamma   90.00
#
_symmetry.space_group_name_H-M   'P 1'
#
loop_
_entity.id
_entity.type
_entity.pdbx_description
1 polymer ?
#
loop_
_entity_poly.entity_id
_entity_poly.type
_entity_poly.pdbx_seq_one_letter_code
_entity_poly.pdbx_strand_id
1 'polypeptide(L)'
;RGGRSLIERVIKESKVHVIRHLDGICHTYIHKSSKPKLCKEVTVNAKMRRPGICGATETILIDKDAIKSHLPTIIESLNQLNCEIRVEKSLLNLNSSLKLASNEDWFTEYLDKIISIKVITNGVQEAVEHINFYGSGHTDAILSEDKKAVDYFLNNVDSGIVMHNTSTQFADGGEFGFGGEVGISTNKLPPRGPVGLKQL
;
A
#
# COMPACT_ATOMS: atom_id res chain seq x y z
N ARG A 1 -16.45 10.67 -6.77
CA ARG A 1 -16.15 9.23 -6.92
C ARG A 1 -16.60 8.75 -8.28
N GLY A 2 -15.89 7.75 -8.83
CA GLY A 2 -16.22 7.15 -10.11
C GLY A 2 -15.01 6.44 -10.70
N GLY A 3 -15.15 5.88 -11.89
CA GLY A 3 -14.02 5.28 -12.61
C GLY A 3 -13.04 6.38 -13.07
N ARG A 4 -11.80 5.96 -13.36
CA ARG A 4 -10.68 6.85 -13.71
C ARG A 4 -11.05 7.88 -14.79
N SER A 5 -11.68 7.44 -15.89
CA SER A 5 -12.06 8.32 -17.01
C SER A 5 -13.02 9.44 -16.60
N LEU A 6 -14.00 9.15 -15.72
CA LEU A 6 -14.91 10.16 -15.18
C LEU A 6 -14.17 11.17 -14.33
N ILE A 7 -13.29 10.70 -13.43
CA ILE A 7 -12.53 11.56 -12.53
C ILE A 7 -11.60 12.48 -13.33
N GLU A 8 -10.88 11.93 -14.32
CA GLU A 8 -10.01 12.70 -15.21
C GLU A 8 -10.79 13.79 -15.97
N ARG A 9 -11.99 13.46 -16.47
CA ARG A 9 -12.87 14.42 -17.13
C ARG A 9 -13.30 15.53 -16.18
N VAL A 10 -13.73 15.19 -14.96
CA VAL A 10 -14.13 16.19 -13.94
C VAL A 10 -12.95 17.09 -13.58
N ILE A 11 -11.76 16.56 -13.40
CA ILE A 11 -10.55 17.36 -13.14
C ILE A 11 -10.29 18.35 -14.26
N LYS A 12 -10.42 17.91 -15.52
CA LYS A 12 -10.14 18.73 -16.71
C LYS A 12 -11.18 19.83 -16.92
N GLU A 13 -12.46 19.55 -16.66
CA GLU A 13 -13.57 20.44 -16.97
C GLU A 13 -14.01 21.30 -15.78
N SER A 14 -13.66 20.92 -14.54
CA SER A 14 -14.06 21.65 -13.34
C SER A 14 -13.38 23.01 -13.24
N LYS A 15 -14.17 24.01 -12.83
CA LYS A 15 -13.70 25.37 -12.51
C LYS A 15 -13.52 25.59 -11.01
N VAL A 16 -13.77 24.58 -10.20
CA VAL A 16 -13.60 24.59 -8.74
C VAL A 16 -12.65 23.48 -8.32
N HIS A 17 -12.11 23.59 -7.10
CA HIS A 17 -11.23 22.56 -6.55
C HIS A 17 -11.96 21.21 -6.46
N VAL A 18 -11.30 20.14 -6.94
CA VAL A 18 -11.85 18.78 -6.95
C VAL A 18 -11.14 17.94 -5.91
N ILE A 19 -11.87 17.49 -4.90
CA ILE A 19 -11.39 16.53 -3.89
C ILE A 19 -11.47 15.13 -4.50
N ARG A 20 -10.32 14.46 -4.65
CA ARG A 20 -10.26 13.23 -5.43
C ARG A 20 -9.06 12.35 -5.09
N HIS A 21 -9.12 11.07 -5.50
CA HIS A 21 -7.97 10.25 -5.88
C HIS A 21 -8.26 9.59 -7.24
N LEU A 22 -7.21 9.17 -7.95
CA LEU A 22 -7.33 8.43 -9.21
C LEU A 22 -7.17 6.93 -8.97
N ASP A 23 -6.08 6.53 -8.35
CA ASP A 23 -5.69 5.16 -8.10
C ASP A 23 -5.32 4.95 -6.62
N GLY A 24 -5.46 3.73 -6.11
CA GLY A 24 -5.04 3.31 -4.77
C GLY A 24 -3.82 2.39 -4.84
N ILE A 25 -2.67 2.88 -5.31
CA ILE A 25 -1.42 2.10 -5.32
C ILE A 25 -0.79 2.18 -3.93
N CYS A 26 -1.26 1.30 -3.04
CA CYS A 26 -0.85 1.28 -1.64
C CYS A 26 0.31 0.30 -1.41
N HIS A 27 1.20 0.64 -0.47
CA HIS A 27 2.35 -0.20 -0.11
C HIS A 27 2.32 -0.64 1.34
N THR A 28 2.84 -1.83 1.59
CA THR A 28 3.19 -2.30 2.93
C THR A 28 4.70 -2.59 2.97
N TYR A 29 5.45 -1.79 3.73
CA TYR A 29 6.88 -1.98 3.91
C TYR A 29 7.17 -2.83 5.14
N ILE A 30 7.85 -3.96 4.95
CA ILE A 30 8.30 -4.90 5.99
C ILE A 30 9.77 -4.61 6.31
N HIS A 31 9.99 -3.89 7.40
CA HIS A 31 11.33 -3.61 7.93
C HIS A 31 11.89 -4.83 8.64
N LYS A 32 13.22 -5.02 8.61
CA LYS A 32 13.92 -6.16 9.21
C LYS A 32 13.69 -6.37 10.72
N SER A 33 13.31 -5.31 11.44
CA SER A 33 13.01 -5.40 12.88
C SER A 33 11.59 -5.85 13.20
N SER A 34 10.75 -6.04 12.19
CA SER A 34 9.34 -6.39 12.36
C SER A 34 9.17 -7.83 12.84
N LYS A 35 8.03 -8.15 13.46
CA LYS A 35 7.69 -9.50 13.92
C LYS A 35 7.08 -10.32 12.79
N PRO A 36 7.63 -11.50 12.42
CA PRO A 36 7.14 -12.30 11.30
C PRO A 36 5.64 -12.63 11.37
N LYS A 37 5.12 -12.97 12.55
CA LYS A 37 3.70 -13.27 12.75
C LYS A 37 2.82 -12.07 12.44
N LEU A 38 3.15 -10.90 12.97
CA LEU A 38 2.43 -9.66 12.71
C LEU A 38 2.48 -9.32 11.21
N CYS A 39 3.66 -9.42 10.59
CA CYS A 39 3.83 -9.12 9.16
C CYS A 39 2.94 -10.00 8.29
N LYS A 40 2.88 -11.31 8.56
CA LYS A 40 1.99 -12.22 7.87
C LYS A 40 0.51 -11.79 8.02
N GLU A 41 0.06 -11.60 9.26
CA GLU A 41 -1.34 -11.25 9.54
C GLU A 41 -1.76 -9.92 8.89
N VAL A 42 -0.92 -8.89 9.05
CA VAL A 42 -1.19 -7.56 8.48
C VAL A 42 -1.15 -7.58 6.96
N THR A 43 -0.13 -8.19 6.35
CA THR A 43 0.02 -8.23 4.89
C THR A 43 -1.12 -8.99 4.22
N VAL A 44 -1.49 -10.16 4.77
CA VAL A 44 -2.62 -10.95 4.26
C VAL A 44 -3.91 -10.16 4.40
N ASN A 45 -4.17 -9.52 5.54
CA ASN A 45 -5.33 -8.66 5.72
C ASN A 45 -5.31 -7.49 4.73
N ALA A 46 -4.18 -6.80 4.60
CA ALA A 46 -4.03 -5.62 3.74
C ALA A 46 -4.30 -5.90 2.26
N LYS A 47 -4.06 -7.13 1.78
CA LYS A 47 -4.40 -7.52 0.41
C LYS A 47 -5.73 -8.23 0.29
N MET A 48 -6.02 -9.20 1.19
CA MET A 48 -7.05 -10.21 0.94
C MET A 48 -8.38 -9.93 1.64
N ARG A 49 -8.46 -9.00 2.60
CA ARG A 49 -9.74 -8.62 3.24
C ARG A 49 -10.77 -8.17 2.21
N ARG A 50 -10.36 -7.28 1.29
CA ARG A 50 -11.15 -6.79 0.15
C ARG A 50 -10.19 -6.37 -0.97
N PRO A 51 -9.84 -7.26 -1.91
CA PRO A 51 -8.83 -6.97 -2.95
C PRO A 51 -9.19 -5.81 -3.87
N GLY A 52 -10.48 -5.59 -4.12
CA GLY A 52 -10.99 -4.60 -5.07
C GLY A 52 -11.24 -3.21 -4.50
N ILE A 53 -10.64 -2.83 -3.36
CA ILE A 53 -10.76 -1.47 -2.81
C ILE A 53 -9.43 -0.72 -2.90
N CYS A 54 -9.51 0.61 -3.02
CA CYS A 54 -8.36 1.49 -3.16
C CYS A 54 -7.36 1.48 -1.98
N GLY A 55 -7.77 0.99 -0.80
CA GLY A 55 -6.90 0.79 0.37
C GLY A 55 -6.20 -0.58 0.41
N ALA A 56 -6.43 -1.46 -0.58
CA ALA A 56 -5.72 -2.74 -0.64
C ALA A 56 -4.22 -2.51 -0.95
N THR A 57 -3.33 -3.22 -0.25
CA THR A 57 -1.90 -3.20 -0.59
C THR A 57 -1.69 -3.83 -1.96
N GLU A 58 -1.04 -3.10 -2.88
CA GLU A 58 -0.70 -3.57 -4.21
C GLU A 58 0.76 -4.01 -4.30
N THR A 59 1.64 -3.39 -3.52
CA THR A 59 3.06 -3.76 -3.46
C THR A 59 3.54 -3.95 -2.03
N ILE A 60 4.19 -5.09 -1.78
CA ILE A 60 4.98 -5.34 -0.57
C ILE A 60 6.41 -4.92 -0.85
N LEU A 61 6.97 -4.06 -0.01
CA LEU A 61 8.39 -3.78 0.06
C LEU A 61 8.96 -4.56 1.24
N ILE A 62 10.06 -5.29 1.06
CA ILE A 62 10.64 -6.10 2.13
C ILE A 62 12.14 -5.89 2.23
N ASP A 63 12.65 -5.61 3.42
CA ASP A 63 14.09 -5.60 3.66
C ASP A 63 14.73 -6.94 3.31
N LYS A 64 15.88 -6.91 2.63
CA LYS A 64 16.63 -8.12 2.25
C LYS A 64 16.90 -9.04 3.46
N ASP A 65 17.14 -8.44 4.64
CA ASP A 65 17.45 -9.16 5.86
C ASP A 65 16.20 -9.82 6.50
N ALA A 66 14.99 -9.41 6.10
CA ALA A 66 13.72 -9.98 6.52
C ALA A 66 13.23 -11.13 5.62
N ILE A 67 13.78 -11.29 4.42
CA ILE A 67 13.29 -12.25 3.41
C ILE A 67 13.16 -13.66 4.00
N LYS A 68 14.23 -14.20 4.59
CA LYS A 68 14.27 -15.59 5.06
C LYS A 68 13.29 -15.89 6.18
N SER A 69 13.04 -14.93 7.05
CA SER A 69 12.21 -15.09 8.25
C SER A 69 10.75 -14.74 8.05
N HIS A 70 10.42 -13.88 7.08
CA HIS A 70 9.07 -13.35 6.90
C HIS A 70 8.39 -13.88 5.63
N LEU A 71 9.09 -13.83 4.49
CA LEU A 71 8.48 -14.02 3.19
C LEU A 71 7.89 -15.42 2.95
N PRO A 72 8.50 -16.53 3.40
CA PRO A 72 7.94 -17.87 3.17
C PRO A 72 6.49 -18.03 3.69
N THR A 73 6.23 -17.58 4.92
CA THR A 73 4.90 -17.70 5.53
C THR A 73 3.87 -16.75 4.92
N ILE A 74 4.31 -15.59 4.42
CA ILE A 74 3.46 -14.65 3.68
C ILE A 74 3.07 -15.25 2.33
N ILE A 75 4.03 -15.77 1.56
CA ILE A 75 3.79 -16.43 0.26
C ILE A 75 2.82 -17.59 0.42
N GLU A 76 3.08 -18.48 1.40
CA GLU A 76 2.20 -19.61 1.66
C GLU A 76 0.76 -19.17 1.94
N SER A 77 0.56 -18.18 2.81
CA SER A 77 -0.77 -17.70 3.17
C SER A 77 -1.50 -17.02 2.01
N LEU A 78 -0.79 -16.26 1.17
CA LEU A 78 -1.35 -15.63 -0.02
C LEU A 78 -1.73 -16.69 -1.08
N ASN A 79 -0.90 -17.71 -1.28
CA ASN A 79 -1.19 -18.83 -2.19
C ASN A 79 -2.44 -19.62 -1.76
N GLN A 80 -2.61 -19.89 -0.44
CA GLN A 80 -3.80 -20.55 0.09
C GLN A 80 -5.09 -19.78 -0.19
N LEU A 81 -5.00 -18.47 -0.38
CA LEU A 81 -6.12 -17.59 -0.74
C LEU A 81 -6.25 -17.34 -2.25
N ASN A 82 -5.47 -18.07 -3.08
CA ASN A 82 -5.40 -17.92 -4.53
C ASN A 82 -4.99 -16.50 -4.98
N CYS A 83 -4.03 -15.89 -4.29
CA CYS A 83 -3.45 -14.63 -4.70
C CYS A 83 -2.27 -14.88 -5.65
N GLU A 84 -2.29 -14.26 -6.81
CA GLU A 84 -1.14 -14.24 -7.73
C GLU A 84 -0.05 -13.33 -7.15
N ILE A 85 1.18 -13.86 -7.07
CA ILE A 85 2.30 -13.13 -6.47
C ILE A 85 3.35 -12.87 -7.55
N ARG A 86 3.58 -11.59 -7.85
CA ARG A 86 4.60 -11.11 -8.78
C ARG A 86 5.79 -10.58 -8.00
N VAL A 87 6.99 -11.01 -8.36
CA VAL A 87 8.20 -10.67 -7.59
C VAL A 87 9.32 -10.19 -8.49
N GLU A 88 10.22 -9.40 -7.97
CA GLU A 88 11.46 -9.11 -8.67
C GLU A 88 12.29 -10.38 -8.87
N LYS A 89 13.20 -10.33 -9.84
CA LYS A 89 13.98 -11.50 -10.30
C LYS A 89 14.72 -12.23 -9.18
N SER A 90 15.21 -11.51 -8.18
CA SER A 90 15.97 -12.07 -7.05
C SER A 90 15.17 -13.06 -6.18
N LEU A 91 13.84 -12.94 -6.18
CA LEU A 91 12.93 -13.74 -5.36
C LEU A 91 12.32 -14.95 -6.08
N LEU A 92 12.45 -15.06 -7.40
CA LEU A 92 11.77 -16.10 -8.20
C LEU A 92 12.06 -17.53 -7.72
N ASN A 93 13.28 -17.80 -7.24
CA ASN A 93 13.69 -19.14 -6.81
C ASN A 93 13.16 -19.54 -5.42
N LEU A 94 12.44 -18.65 -4.73
CA LEU A 94 11.92 -18.96 -3.38
C LEU A 94 10.71 -19.89 -3.42
N ASN A 95 9.91 -19.81 -4.49
CA ASN A 95 8.73 -20.66 -4.64
C ASN A 95 8.32 -20.74 -6.12
N SER A 96 7.90 -21.92 -6.58
CA SER A 96 7.51 -22.15 -7.98
C SER A 96 6.21 -21.47 -8.41
N SER A 97 5.39 -20.98 -7.46
CA SER A 97 4.15 -20.24 -7.75
C SER A 97 4.40 -18.77 -8.09
N LEU A 98 5.61 -18.27 -7.87
CA LEU A 98 5.94 -16.86 -8.08
C LEU A 98 6.09 -16.54 -9.58
N LYS A 99 5.58 -15.39 -9.98
CA LYS A 99 5.75 -14.84 -11.33
C LYS A 99 6.72 -13.67 -11.32
N LEU A 100 7.38 -13.44 -12.45
CA LEU A 100 8.26 -12.28 -12.59
C LEU A 100 7.42 -11.00 -12.71
N ALA A 101 7.71 -10.01 -11.87
CA ALA A 101 7.15 -8.68 -11.99
C ALA A 101 7.81 -7.92 -13.15
N SER A 102 7.02 -7.14 -13.88
CA SER A 102 7.46 -6.16 -14.87
C SER A 102 7.62 -4.78 -14.23
N ASN A 103 8.12 -3.81 -14.98
CA ASN A 103 8.20 -2.42 -14.48
C ASN A 103 6.83 -1.78 -14.29
N GLU A 104 5.84 -2.18 -15.07
CA GLU A 104 4.46 -1.70 -15.00
C GLU A 104 3.78 -2.14 -13.69
N ASP A 105 4.17 -3.29 -13.14
CA ASP A 105 3.60 -3.81 -11.90
C ASP A 105 3.77 -2.84 -10.71
N TRP A 106 4.88 -2.07 -10.70
CA TRP A 106 5.13 -1.09 -9.64
C TRP A 106 4.19 0.13 -9.69
N PHE A 107 3.56 0.39 -10.84
CA PHE A 107 2.59 1.47 -11.06
C PHE A 107 1.14 0.98 -11.13
N THR A 108 0.88 -0.28 -10.81
CA THR A 108 -0.42 -0.91 -11.05
C THR A 108 -1.26 -1.01 -9.79
N GLU A 109 -2.47 -0.46 -9.83
CA GLU A 109 -3.56 -0.81 -8.93
C GLU A 109 -4.29 -2.01 -9.56
N TYR A 110 -4.07 -3.22 -9.01
CA TYR A 110 -4.65 -4.45 -9.59
C TYR A 110 -6.16 -4.58 -9.35
N LEU A 111 -6.65 -4.09 -8.21
CA LEU A 111 -8.05 -4.27 -7.78
C LEU A 111 -8.50 -5.74 -7.78
N ASP A 112 -7.56 -6.67 -7.66
CA ASP A 112 -7.76 -8.11 -7.74
C ASP A 112 -6.81 -8.84 -6.78
N LYS A 113 -6.92 -10.16 -6.69
CA LYS A 113 -6.03 -11.04 -5.93
C LYS A 113 -4.66 -11.18 -6.61
N ILE A 114 -4.02 -10.05 -6.85
CA ILE A 114 -2.66 -9.94 -7.42
C ILE A 114 -1.86 -8.98 -6.55
N ILE A 115 -0.63 -9.33 -6.23
CA ILE A 115 0.26 -8.49 -5.41
C ILE A 115 1.68 -8.56 -5.93
N SER A 116 2.40 -7.44 -5.88
CA SER A 116 3.83 -7.37 -6.20
C SER A 116 4.71 -7.38 -4.96
N ILE A 117 5.93 -7.92 -5.05
CA ILE A 117 6.92 -7.93 -3.97
C ILE A 117 8.27 -7.46 -4.49
N LYS A 118 8.82 -6.43 -3.85
CA LYS A 118 10.13 -5.86 -4.15
C LYS A 118 11.05 -5.91 -2.94
N VAL A 119 12.32 -6.22 -3.15
CA VAL A 119 13.37 -6.20 -2.12
C VAL A 119 13.91 -4.79 -1.93
N ILE A 120 14.07 -4.39 -0.69
CA ILE A 120 14.71 -3.16 -0.25
C ILE A 120 16.09 -3.50 0.31
N THR A 121 17.12 -2.89 -0.21
CA THR A 121 18.53 -3.17 0.14
C THR A 121 19.15 -2.10 1.03
N ASN A 122 18.68 -0.87 0.92
CA ASN A 122 19.22 0.31 1.61
C ASN A 122 18.30 0.83 2.74
N GLY A 123 17.40 -0.04 3.26
CA GLY A 123 16.55 0.27 4.40
C GLY A 123 15.41 1.24 4.10
N VAL A 124 14.92 1.89 5.16
CA VAL A 124 13.68 2.71 5.11
C VAL A 124 13.75 3.86 4.11
N GLN A 125 14.93 4.43 3.83
CA GLN A 125 15.10 5.51 2.85
C GLN A 125 14.72 5.05 1.44
N GLU A 126 15.23 3.89 1.01
CA GLU A 126 14.89 3.31 -0.31
C GLU A 126 13.39 2.97 -0.40
N ALA A 127 12.80 2.46 0.69
CA ALA A 127 11.37 2.17 0.72
C ALA A 127 10.53 3.44 0.54
N VAL A 128 10.89 4.54 1.22
CA VAL A 128 10.22 5.84 1.09
C VAL A 128 10.38 6.41 -0.32
N GLU A 129 11.58 6.35 -0.90
CA GLU A 129 11.84 6.78 -2.29
C GLU A 129 10.97 5.99 -3.29
N HIS A 130 10.90 4.67 -3.11
CA HIS A 130 10.05 3.83 -3.95
C HIS A 130 8.57 4.22 -3.83
N ILE A 131 8.05 4.37 -2.62
CA ILE A 131 6.65 4.74 -2.37
C ILE A 131 6.32 6.10 -2.98
N ASN A 132 7.19 7.10 -2.75
CA ASN A 132 6.96 8.46 -3.25
C ASN A 132 7.05 8.55 -4.77
N PHE A 133 7.76 7.61 -5.43
CA PHE A 133 7.87 7.56 -6.89
C PHE A 133 6.77 6.75 -7.55
N TYR A 134 6.45 5.56 -7.03
CA TYR A 134 5.50 4.63 -7.65
C TYR A 134 4.08 4.73 -7.09
N GLY A 135 3.94 5.17 -5.85
CA GLY A 135 2.67 5.25 -5.15
C GLY A 135 1.74 6.33 -5.69
N SER A 136 0.46 6.18 -5.37
CA SER A 136 -0.59 7.14 -5.73
C SER A 136 -0.80 8.25 -4.68
N GLY A 137 -0.05 8.23 -3.57
CA GLY A 137 -0.25 9.12 -2.43
C GLY A 137 -1.51 8.81 -1.62
N HIS A 138 -2.03 7.59 -1.71
CA HIS A 138 -3.27 7.16 -1.04
C HIS A 138 -3.00 6.71 0.40
N THR A 139 -2.48 5.51 0.57
CA THR A 139 -2.27 4.90 1.89
C THR A 139 -1.07 3.97 1.87
N ASP A 140 -0.13 4.18 2.79
CA ASP A 140 1.06 3.36 2.91
C ASP A 140 1.35 3.00 4.37
N ALA A 141 1.93 1.83 4.61
CA ALA A 141 2.20 1.32 5.94
C ALA A 141 3.61 0.78 6.09
N ILE A 142 4.19 0.99 7.28
CA ILE A 142 5.43 0.33 7.70
C ILE A 142 5.13 -0.68 8.81
N LEU A 143 5.72 -1.87 8.72
CA LEU A 143 5.74 -2.88 9.77
C LEU A 143 7.16 -2.93 10.36
N SER A 144 7.32 -2.47 11.62
CA SER A 144 8.63 -2.30 12.23
C SER A 144 8.53 -2.19 13.75
N GLU A 145 9.57 -2.66 14.45
CA GLU A 145 9.80 -2.39 15.87
C GLU A 145 10.91 -1.34 16.08
N ASP A 146 11.53 -0.85 15.00
CA ASP A 146 12.56 0.20 15.07
C ASP A 146 11.91 1.58 15.00
N LYS A 147 11.91 2.28 16.14
CA LYS A 147 11.31 3.61 16.27
C LYS A 147 11.90 4.63 15.30
N LYS A 148 13.21 4.57 15.04
CA LYS A 148 13.86 5.52 14.10
C LYS A 148 13.39 5.30 12.66
N ALA A 149 13.26 4.04 12.24
CA ALA A 149 12.73 3.70 10.93
C ALA A 149 11.25 4.11 10.81
N VAL A 150 10.45 3.88 11.87
CA VAL A 150 9.05 4.32 11.92
C VAL A 150 8.93 5.84 11.83
N ASP A 151 9.66 6.59 12.65
CA ASP A 151 9.62 8.06 12.66
C ASP A 151 10.05 8.60 11.29
N TYR A 152 11.10 8.03 10.67
CA TYR A 152 11.51 8.42 9.33
C TYR A 152 10.42 8.16 8.28
N PHE A 153 9.83 6.97 8.29
CA PHE A 153 8.77 6.60 7.35
C PHE A 153 7.55 7.52 7.47
N LEU A 154 7.03 7.71 8.69
CA LEU A 154 5.85 8.53 8.94
C LEU A 154 6.03 10.00 8.54
N ASN A 155 7.25 10.52 8.61
CA ASN A 155 7.55 11.92 8.28
C ASN A 155 7.93 12.15 6.81
N ASN A 156 8.29 11.11 6.04
CA ASN A 156 8.83 11.26 4.69
C ASN A 156 8.02 10.61 3.58
N VAL A 157 7.05 9.74 3.90
CA VAL A 157 6.09 9.22 2.91
C VAL A 157 5.04 10.27 2.60
N ASP A 158 4.92 10.65 1.32
CA ASP A 158 3.98 11.69 0.86
C ASP A 158 2.63 11.07 0.47
N SER A 159 1.92 10.50 1.45
CA SER A 159 0.59 9.91 1.26
C SER A 159 -0.46 10.56 2.16
N GLY A 160 -1.72 10.46 1.76
CA GLY A 160 -2.85 10.99 2.52
C GLY A 160 -3.03 10.30 3.87
N ILE A 161 -2.63 9.01 3.95
CA ILE A 161 -2.63 8.21 5.17
C ILE A 161 -1.33 7.42 5.24
N VAL A 162 -0.60 7.56 6.34
CA VAL A 162 0.63 6.81 6.62
C VAL A 162 0.51 6.13 7.97
N MET A 163 0.73 4.80 8.01
CA MET A 163 0.41 3.97 9.17
C MET A 163 1.59 3.12 9.63
N HIS A 164 1.53 2.74 10.91
CA HIS A 164 2.52 1.88 11.55
C HIS A 164 1.86 0.64 12.13
N ASN A 165 2.41 -0.56 11.83
CA ASN A 165 1.97 -1.86 12.34
C ASN A 165 0.48 -2.15 12.15
N THR A 166 -0.11 -1.66 11.07
CA THR A 166 -1.52 -1.88 10.75
C THR A 166 -1.74 -2.09 9.26
N SER A 167 -2.88 -2.66 8.90
CA SER A 167 -3.29 -2.91 7.52
C SER A 167 -3.71 -1.62 6.82
N THR A 168 -3.28 -1.43 5.59
CA THR A 168 -3.70 -0.30 4.74
C THR A 168 -5.22 -0.26 4.53
N GLN A 169 -5.91 -1.39 4.65
CA GLN A 169 -7.38 -1.45 4.56
C GLN A 169 -8.13 -0.88 5.77
N PHE A 170 -7.43 -0.49 6.84
CA PHE A 170 -8.01 0.28 7.93
C PHE A 170 -8.01 1.79 7.67
N ALA A 171 -7.50 2.22 6.52
CA ALA A 171 -7.62 3.58 6.02
C ALA A 171 -9.06 3.86 5.56
N ASP A 172 -9.95 4.03 6.51
CA ASP A 172 -11.39 4.25 6.33
C ASP A 172 -11.91 5.14 7.45
N GLY A 173 -12.73 6.12 7.12
CA GLY A 173 -13.36 7.01 8.08
C GLY A 173 -14.16 6.26 9.16
N GLY A 174 -14.79 5.15 8.82
CA GLY A 174 -15.50 4.28 9.77
C GLY A 174 -14.55 3.61 10.77
N GLU A 175 -13.45 3.04 10.28
CA GLU A 175 -12.42 2.39 11.13
C GLU A 175 -11.72 3.41 12.06
N PHE A 176 -11.53 4.65 11.61
CA PHE A 176 -10.98 5.73 12.42
C PHE A 176 -11.99 6.39 13.39
N GLY A 177 -13.26 5.99 13.34
CA GLY A 177 -14.31 6.59 14.18
C GLY A 177 -14.75 7.99 13.72
N PHE A 178 -14.47 8.39 12.48
CA PHE A 178 -14.88 9.69 11.92
C PHE A 178 -16.31 9.66 11.33
N GLY A 179 -16.96 8.50 11.35
CA GLY A 179 -18.29 8.29 10.75
C GLY A 179 -18.23 7.95 9.26
N GLY A 180 -19.27 8.37 8.54
CA GLY A 180 -19.35 8.10 7.10
C GLY A 180 -18.25 8.81 6.31
N GLU A 181 -17.69 8.12 5.31
CA GLU A 181 -16.65 8.62 4.43
C GLU A 181 -17.15 8.71 2.99
N VAL A 182 -16.95 9.85 2.35
CA VAL A 182 -17.19 10.04 0.91
C VAL A 182 -16.04 9.37 0.11
N GLY A 183 -14.83 9.45 0.60
CA GLY A 183 -13.64 8.85 0.01
C GLY A 183 -12.35 9.38 0.62
N ILE A 184 -11.21 8.86 0.14
CA ILE A 184 -9.87 9.35 0.51
C ILE A 184 -9.42 10.39 -0.52
N SER A 185 -8.92 11.52 -0.07
CA SER A 185 -8.31 12.54 -0.94
C SER A 185 -6.80 12.39 -0.98
N THR A 186 -6.23 12.32 -2.17
CA THR A 186 -4.77 12.34 -2.38
C THR A 186 -4.25 13.72 -2.77
N ASN A 187 -5.11 14.73 -2.80
CA ASN A 187 -4.72 16.10 -3.11
C ASN A 187 -3.69 16.63 -2.11
N LYS A 188 -2.77 17.48 -2.58
CA LYS A 188 -1.84 18.19 -1.68
C LYS A 188 -2.51 19.35 -0.94
N LEU A 189 -3.51 19.97 -1.55
CA LEU A 189 -4.35 20.97 -0.88
C LEU A 189 -5.42 20.27 -0.01
N PRO A 190 -5.70 20.78 1.20
CA PRO A 190 -6.73 20.24 2.08
C PRO A 190 -8.13 20.27 1.44
N PRO A 191 -9.01 19.32 1.83
CA PRO A 191 -8.74 18.21 2.72
C PRO A 191 -7.91 17.12 2.03
N ARG A 192 -7.03 16.45 2.80
CA ARG A 192 -6.21 15.31 2.38
C ARG A 192 -6.43 14.15 3.35
N GLY A 193 -6.42 12.91 2.85
CA GLY A 193 -6.80 11.72 3.63
C GLY A 193 -8.31 11.51 3.65
N PRO A 194 -8.89 10.92 4.71
CA PRO A 194 -10.32 10.63 4.79
C PRO A 194 -11.18 11.89 4.72
N VAL A 195 -12.16 11.90 3.82
CA VAL A 195 -13.11 13.01 3.61
C VAL A 195 -14.50 12.57 4.01
N GLY A 196 -15.03 13.16 5.05
CA GLY A 196 -16.39 12.96 5.56
C GLY A 196 -17.15 14.30 5.69
N LEU A 197 -18.25 14.27 6.45
CA LEU A 197 -19.11 15.46 6.64
C LEU A 197 -18.37 16.69 7.18
N LYS A 198 -17.35 16.50 8.01
CA LYS A 198 -16.59 17.60 8.62
C LYS A 198 -15.63 18.30 7.65
N GLN A 199 -15.31 17.66 6.52
CA GLN A 199 -14.39 18.17 5.52
C GLN A 199 -15.12 18.78 4.31
N LEU A 200 -16.43 18.60 4.22
CA LEU A 200 -17.33 19.17 3.18
C LEU A 200 -18.03 20.40 3.69
#